data_2d5af0109cf68b863715ca3a2fa04da9
#
_entry.id   2d5af0109cf68b863715ca3a2fa04da9
#
_cell.length_a   1.000
_cell.length_b   1.000
_cell.length_c   1.000
_cell.angle_alpha   90.00
_cell.angle_beta   90.00
_cell.angle_gamma   90.00
#
_symmetry.space_group_name_H-M   'P 1'
#
loop_
_entity.id
_entity.type
_entity.pdbx_description
1 polymer ?
#
loop_
_entity_poly.entity_id
_entity_poly.type
_entity_poly.pdbx_seq_one_letter_code
_entity_poly.pdbx_strand_id
1 'polypeptide(L)'
;MKMTPKIFIIGSILVWAASISLMVIFPWISMEDEPSDIWTPMNEKEKAGHDIYVNNGCHYCHSLYVRTIDWGKGAERIAQMGDYYQMQPAILGTERTGPDLSQEGGEHTDDWHKAHFINPRYTNPLSLMPSWEFLGEKKIEQLTAYMQHLGWKMADKRVARQEKWKKKAVEAYKAGPDSNITWLHEQVPEQWRNMPNPYPATEAALARGRNIYENFCLNCHGPVGDGQGKAAQYMDPPPLNFTTLKRNLAQDKYIGGIFYYQIMNGITGTAMPYFKRQLESEKIWDVSNFVAVWFVGYTDANIEPRGIDASYEPEWENPYLEDPQTMKETKEKKKEGQ
;
A
#
# COMPACT_ATOMS: atom_id res chain seq x y z
N MET A 1 53.17 7.11 -40.28
CA MET A 1 53.15 8.38 -39.53
C MET A 1 53.67 8.11 -38.14
N LYS A 2 54.77 8.77 -37.71
CA LYS A 2 55.25 8.55 -36.33
C LYS A 2 54.38 9.33 -35.35
N MET A 3 53.75 8.65 -34.42
CA MET A 3 52.97 9.28 -33.35
C MET A 3 53.97 10.07 -32.45
N THR A 4 53.83 11.38 -32.47
CA THR A 4 54.54 12.24 -31.53
C THR A 4 53.63 12.58 -30.33
N PRO A 5 54.17 12.89 -29.14
CA PRO A 5 53.34 13.28 -28.00
C PRO A 5 52.37 14.45 -28.32
N LYS A 6 52.81 15.39 -29.16
CA LYS A 6 51.94 16.50 -29.57
C LYS A 6 50.74 16.04 -30.39
N ILE A 7 50.91 15.13 -31.35
CA ILE A 7 49.81 14.57 -32.15
C ILE A 7 48.84 13.79 -31.26
N PHE A 8 49.37 13.03 -30.30
CA PHE A 8 48.53 12.28 -29.34
C PHE A 8 47.66 13.25 -28.49
N ILE A 9 48.29 14.27 -27.88
CA ILE A 9 47.56 15.23 -27.04
C ILE A 9 46.52 16.01 -27.87
N ILE A 10 46.86 16.52 -29.04
CA ILE A 10 45.91 17.26 -29.89
C ILE A 10 44.77 16.32 -30.32
N GLY A 11 45.08 15.11 -30.75
CA GLY A 11 44.09 14.12 -31.14
C GLY A 11 43.12 13.77 -30.02
N SER A 12 43.66 13.56 -28.82
CA SER A 12 42.83 13.28 -27.63
C SER A 12 41.89 14.44 -27.27
N ILE A 13 42.40 15.68 -27.30
CA ILE A 13 41.58 16.89 -27.09
C ILE A 13 40.47 17.02 -28.12
N LEU A 14 40.79 16.80 -29.41
CA LEU A 14 39.77 16.87 -30.48
C LEU A 14 38.69 15.80 -30.35
N VAL A 15 39.10 14.56 -30.05
CA VAL A 15 38.11 13.47 -29.79
C VAL A 15 37.25 13.79 -28.59
N TRP A 16 37.86 14.26 -27.48
CA TRP A 16 37.13 14.66 -26.29
C TRP A 16 36.15 15.83 -26.57
N ALA A 17 36.59 16.87 -27.25
CA ALA A 17 35.74 18.00 -27.64
C ALA A 17 34.59 17.57 -28.54
N ALA A 18 34.87 16.72 -29.54
CA ALA A 18 33.83 16.18 -30.41
C ALA A 18 32.81 15.31 -29.62
N SER A 19 33.30 14.48 -28.72
CA SER A 19 32.42 13.66 -27.88
C SER A 19 31.51 14.50 -26.99
N ILE A 20 32.05 15.52 -26.32
CA ILE A 20 31.24 16.46 -25.52
C ILE A 20 30.24 17.22 -26.41
N SER A 21 30.68 17.70 -27.55
CA SER A 21 29.80 18.44 -28.45
C SER A 21 28.62 17.59 -28.93
N LEU A 22 28.87 16.34 -29.30
CA LEU A 22 27.82 15.42 -29.79
C LEU A 22 26.95 14.83 -28.69
N MET A 23 27.54 14.50 -27.54
CA MET A 23 26.82 13.76 -26.49
C MET A 23 26.20 14.66 -25.42
N VAL A 24 26.70 15.88 -25.25
CA VAL A 24 26.23 16.81 -24.22
C VAL A 24 25.66 18.07 -24.84
N ILE A 25 26.47 18.82 -25.63
CA ILE A 25 26.08 20.14 -26.10
C ILE A 25 24.93 20.04 -27.10
N PHE A 26 25.06 19.16 -28.10
CA PHE A 26 24.03 19.02 -29.15
C PHE A 26 22.67 18.56 -28.55
N PRO A 27 22.57 17.53 -27.74
CA PRO A 27 21.31 17.21 -27.07
C PRO A 27 20.78 18.37 -26.20
N TRP A 28 21.65 19.05 -25.48
CA TRP A 28 21.26 20.17 -24.62
C TRP A 28 20.62 21.34 -25.38
N ILE A 29 21.12 21.66 -26.57
CA ILE A 29 20.58 22.76 -27.41
C ILE A 29 19.46 22.31 -28.35
N SER A 30 19.33 21.01 -28.62
CA SER A 30 18.37 20.48 -29.60
C SER A 30 17.16 19.80 -28.98
N MET A 31 17.26 19.41 -27.72
CA MET A 31 16.12 18.84 -26.99
C MET A 31 15.33 19.98 -26.35
N GLU A 32 14.06 20.06 -26.68
CA GLU A 32 13.12 20.94 -26.01
C GLU A 32 12.78 20.33 -24.66
N ASP A 33 12.98 21.09 -23.59
CA ASP A 33 12.59 20.71 -22.25
C ASP A 33 11.15 21.19 -22.01
N GLU A 34 10.19 20.35 -22.38
CA GLU A 34 8.77 20.64 -22.25
C GLU A 34 8.10 19.73 -21.23
N PRO A 35 7.15 20.26 -20.45
CA PRO A 35 6.35 19.45 -19.55
C PRO A 35 5.44 18.50 -20.32
N SER A 36 5.20 17.31 -19.77
CA SER A 36 4.19 16.41 -20.30
C SER A 36 2.77 16.93 -20.04
N ASP A 37 1.80 16.33 -20.69
CA ASP A 37 0.37 16.65 -20.55
C ASP A 37 -0.17 16.47 -19.12
N ILE A 38 0.46 15.59 -18.34
CA ILE A 38 0.06 15.34 -16.94
C ILE A 38 0.82 16.19 -15.95
N TRP A 39 1.95 16.80 -16.32
CA TRP A 39 2.80 17.52 -15.38
C TRP A 39 2.09 18.67 -14.66
N THR A 40 2.41 18.86 -13.39
CA THR A 40 2.03 20.01 -12.55
C THR A 40 3.22 20.43 -11.69
N PRO A 41 3.38 21.73 -11.40
CA PRO A 41 4.45 22.19 -10.53
C PRO A 41 4.24 21.79 -9.08
N MET A 42 5.29 21.38 -8.39
CA MET A 42 5.28 21.17 -6.96
C MET A 42 5.15 22.49 -6.21
N ASN A 43 4.31 22.51 -5.18
CA ASN A 43 4.28 23.60 -4.20
C ASN A 43 5.47 23.50 -3.21
N GLU A 44 5.64 24.48 -2.34
CA GLU A 44 6.78 24.54 -1.42
C GLU A 44 6.82 23.36 -0.42
N LYS A 45 5.66 22.85 0.00
CA LYS A 45 5.58 21.70 0.90
C LYS A 45 6.00 20.41 0.18
N GLU A 46 5.59 20.24 -1.06
CA GLU A 46 5.94 19.12 -1.91
C GLU A 46 7.41 19.12 -2.31
N LYS A 47 7.98 20.30 -2.64
CA LYS A 47 9.42 20.47 -2.88
C LYS A 47 10.23 20.07 -1.65
N ALA A 48 9.83 20.55 -0.47
CA ALA A 48 10.49 20.15 0.78
C ALA A 48 10.39 18.64 1.02
N GLY A 49 9.28 18.02 0.66
CA GLY A 49 9.10 16.56 0.68
C GLY A 49 10.00 15.84 -0.30
N HIS A 50 10.15 16.35 -1.52
CA HIS A 50 11.10 15.86 -2.51
C HIS A 50 12.55 15.91 -1.99
N ASP A 51 12.95 17.01 -1.37
CA ASP A 51 14.29 17.15 -0.78
C ASP A 51 14.52 16.10 0.32
N ILE A 52 13.50 15.83 1.14
CA ILE A 52 13.56 14.77 2.16
C ILE A 52 13.71 13.41 1.50
N TYR A 53 12.96 13.10 0.45
CA TYR A 53 13.03 11.86 -0.32
C TYR A 53 14.44 11.63 -0.88
N VAL A 54 15.02 12.65 -1.50
CA VAL A 54 16.37 12.58 -2.08
C VAL A 54 17.44 12.44 -0.99
N ASN A 55 17.41 13.31 0.03
CA ASN A 55 18.45 13.37 1.06
C ASN A 55 18.47 12.14 1.97
N ASN A 56 17.37 11.41 2.08
CA ASN A 56 17.29 10.18 2.86
C ASN A 56 17.45 8.91 2.01
N GLY A 57 17.72 9.04 0.72
CA GLY A 57 18.06 7.92 -0.15
C GLY A 57 16.88 6.99 -0.46
N CYS A 58 15.63 7.46 -0.40
CA CYS A 58 14.44 6.65 -0.70
C CYS A 58 14.52 6.02 -2.10
N HIS A 59 15.14 6.73 -3.03
CA HIS A 59 15.40 6.28 -4.41
C HIS A 59 16.36 5.08 -4.53
N TYR A 60 17.04 4.68 -3.47
CA TYR A 60 17.86 3.45 -3.47
C TYR A 60 17.00 2.18 -3.43
N CYS A 61 15.77 2.29 -2.91
CA CYS A 61 14.85 1.16 -2.81
C CYS A 61 13.58 1.35 -3.67
N HIS A 62 13.25 2.59 -4.04
CA HIS A 62 12.06 2.94 -4.81
C HIS A 62 12.43 3.60 -6.13
N SER A 63 11.72 3.24 -7.19
CA SER A 63 11.80 3.96 -8.45
C SER A 63 10.62 4.94 -8.59
N LEU A 64 10.81 5.95 -9.44
CA LEU A 64 9.80 6.95 -9.78
C LEU A 64 9.41 6.90 -11.26
N TYR A 65 9.61 5.77 -11.95
CA TYR A 65 9.23 5.66 -13.35
C TYR A 65 8.80 4.25 -13.73
N VAL A 66 7.78 4.17 -14.55
CA VAL A 66 7.28 2.94 -15.14
C VAL A 66 7.92 2.76 -16.51
N ARG A 67 8.53 1.61 -16.73
CA ARG A 67 9.13 1.23 -18.02
C ARG A 67 8.12 0.42 -18.84
N THR A 68 8.34 0.32 -20.13
CA THR A 68 7.51 -0.50 -21.03
C THR A 68 7.39 -1.95 -20.56
N ILE A 69 8.47 -2.53 -20.00
CA ILE A 69 8.48 -3.89 -19.45
C ILE A 69 7.67 -4.04 -18.15
N ASP A 70 7.33 -2.93 -17.49
CA ASP A 70 6.57 -2.92 -16.24
C ASP A 70 5.06 -2.75 -16.47
N TRP A 71 4.65 -2.50 -17.71
CA TRP A 71 3.25 -2.21 -18.09
C TRP A 71 2.26 -3.26 -17.59
N GLY A 72 2.60 -4.53 -17.69
CA GLY A 72 1.75 -5.64 -17.23
C GLY A 72 1.59 -5.76 -15.71
N LYS A 73 2.25 -4.90 -14.92
CA LYS A 73 2.21 -4.93 -13.44
C LYS A 73 1.20 -3.95 -12.83
N GLY A 74 0.23 -3.50 -13.61
CA GLY A 74 -0.85 -2.62 -13.15
C GLY A 74 -0.51 -1.13 -13.19
N ALA A 75 0.53 -0.75 -13.91
CA ALA A 75 0.84 0.66 -14.12
C ALA A 75 -0.15 1.31 -15.09
N GLU A 76 -0.61 2.50 -14.76
CA GLU A 76 -1.58 3.24 -15.57
C GLU A 76 -0.92 3.96 -16.76
N ARG A 77 0.38 4.25 -16.68
CA ARG A 77 1.12 5.03 -17.67
C ARG A 77 2.61 4.65 -17.67
N ILE A 78 3.19 4.55 -18.85
CA ILE A 78 4.64 4.50 -19.04
C ILE A 78 5.19 5.91 -18.86
N ALA A 79 6.24 6.04 -18.04
CA ALA A 79 6.86 7.33 -17.76
C ALA A 79 7.41 7.99 -19.02
N GLN A 80 7.24 9.30 -19.12
CA GLN A 80 7.78 10.15 -20.18
C GLN A 80 8.72 11.20 -19.56
N MET A 81 9.67 11.69 -20.36
CA MET A 81 10.68 12.63 -19.87
C MET A 81 10.07 13.90 -19.29
N GLY A 82 9.07 14.47 -19.94
CA GLY A 82 8.36 15.67 -19.48
C GLY A 82 7.54 15.49 -18.20
N ASP A 83 7.37 14.25 -17.71
CA ASP A 83 6.72 14.01 -16.41
C ASP A 83 7.56 14.56 -15.25
N TYR A 84 8.88 14.65 -15.43
CA TYR A 84 9.86 15.12 -14.44
C TYR A 84 10.37 16.53 -14.73
N TYR A 85 9.65 17.30 -15.56
CA TYR A 85 9.98 18.67 -15.88
C TYR A 85 10.19 19.51 -14.62
N GLN A 86 11.30 20.25 -14.54
CA GLN A 86 11.73 21.03 -13.38
C GLN A 86 11.96 20.24 -12.05
N MET A 87 11.93 18.92 -12.06
CA MET A 87 12.33 18.12 -10.88
C MET A 87 13.86 18.13 -10.75
N GLN A 88 14.38 18.78 -9.72
CA GLN A 88 15.83 18.89 -9.50
C GLN A 88 16.19 18.57 -8.05
N PRO A 89 17.06 17.55 -7.84
CA PRO A 89 17.57 16.63 -8.84
C PRO A 89 16.52 15.60 -9.27
N ALA A 90 16.47 15.28 -10.58
CA ALA A 90 15.62 14.22 -11.10
C ALA A 90 16.25 12.82 -10.83
N ILE A 91 16.17 12.37 -9.60
CA ILE A 91 16.70 11.06 -9.20
C ILE A 91 15.56 10.04 -9.21
N LEU A 92 15.44 9.30 -10.31
CA LEU A 92 14.30 8.40 -10.56
C LEU A 92 14.43 7.02 -9.89
N GLY A 93 15.64 6.66 -9.45
CA GLY A 93 15.91 5.32 -8.89
C GLY A 93 15.88 4.22 -9.96
N THR A 94 16.64 3.16 -9.77
CA THR A 94 16.69 2.01 -10.68
C THR A 94 16.30 0.70 -10.01
N GLU A 95 16.33 0.68 -8.69
CA GLU A 95 15.99 -0.49 -7.87
C GLU A 95 14.54 -0.42 -7.37
N ARG A 96 13.95 -1.60 -7.17
CA ARG A 96 12.60 -1.78 -6.67
C ARG A 96 12.55 -2.84 -5.57
N THR A 97 13.37 -2.65 -4.53
CA THR A 97 13.21 -3.38 -3.27
C THR A 97 11.86 -3.04 -2.64
N GLY A 98 11.46 -1.77 -2.73
CA GLY A 98 10.09 -1.32 -2.55
C GLY A 98 9.36 -1.13 -3.89
N PRO A 99 8.06 -0.76 -3.88
CA PRO A 99 7.30 -0.51 -5.11
C PRO A 99 7.80 0.75 -5.85
N ASP A 100 7.44 0.85 -7.15
CA ASP A 100 7.52 2.11 -7.89
C ASP A 100 6.50 3.09 -7.32
N LEU A 101 6.91 4.33 -7.09
CA LEU A 101 6.09 5.36 -6.45
C LEU A 101 5.59 6.44 -7.44
N SER A 102 5.89 6.32 -8.74
CA SER A 102 5.55 7.35 -9.72
C SER A 102 4.04 7.67 -9.83
N GLN A 103 3.18 6.78 -9.33
CA GLN A 103 1.73 6.94 -9.35
C GLN A 103 1.10 6.85 -7.94
N GLU A 104 1.88 7.11 -6.90
CA GLU A 104 1.46 6.89 -5.50
C GLU A 104 0.35 7.85 -5.06
N GLY A 105 0.32 9.08 -5.58
CA GLY A 105 -0.64 10.09 -5.15
C GLY A 105 -2.09 9.65 -5.25
N GLY A 106 -2.78 9.66 -4.12
CA GLY A 106 -4.17 9.23 -3.95
C GLY A 106 -4.42 7.73 -3.94
N GLU A 107 -3.37 6.89 -4.06
CA GLU A 107 -3.49 5.44 -3.83
C GLU A 107 -3.75 5.15 -2.34
N HIS A 108 -3.04 5.86 -1.47
CA HIS A 108 -3.22 5.82 -0.03
C HIS A 108 -3.57 7.20 0.53
N THR A 109 -4.21 7.24 1.70
CA THR A 109 -4.52 8.49 2.40
C THR A 109 -3.30 9.04 3.14
N ASP A 110 -3.34 10.33 3.52
CA ASP A 110 -2.29 10.94 4.33
C ASP A 110 -2.03 10.19 5.64
N ASP A 111 -3.09 9.72 6.28
CA ASP A 111 -3.02 8.99 7.54
C ASP A 111 -2.27 7.67 7.37
N TRP A 112 -2.52 6.97 6.25
CA TRP A 112 -1.79 5.76 5.90
C TRP A 112 -0.30 6.06 5.68
N HIS A 113 0.03 7.11 4.93
CA HIS A 113 1.41 7.52 4.70
C HIS A 113 2.12 7.89 6.00
N LYS A 114 1.47 8.65 6.89
CA LYS A 114 2.03 8.99 8.20
C LYS A 114 2.35 7.75 9.02
N ALA A 115 1.39 6.83 9.16
CA ALA A 115 1.60 5.58 9.86
C ALA A 115 2.73 4.75 9.24
N HIS A 116 2.77 4.69 7.90
CA HIS A 116 3.80 3.98 7.15
C HIS A 116 5.20 4.57 7.36
N PHE A 117 5.37 5.88 7.32
CA PHE A 117 6.67 6.51 7.56
C PHE A 117 7.14 6.39 9.00
N ILE A 118 6.24 6.51 9.96
CA ILE A 118 6.58 6.31 11.38
C ILE A 118 7.08 4.89 11.59
N ASN A 119 6.33 3.91 11.16
CA ASN A 119 6.78 2.51 11.15
C ASN A 119 6.12 1.74 10.00
N PRO A 120 6.87 1.39 8.95
CA PRO A 120 6.31 0.69 7.81
C PRO A 120 5.59 -0.62 8.14
N ARG A 121 5.96 -1.28 9.24
CA ARG A 121 5.30 -2.51 9.71
C ARG A 121 3.91 -2.26 10.25
N TYR A 122 3.53 -1.01 10.51
CA TYR A 122 2.14 -0.69 10.88
C TYR A 122 1.16 -0.91 9.74
N THR A 123 1.60 -0.72 8.50
CA THR A 123 0.76 -0.87 7.30
C THR A 123 1.13 -2.10 6.47
N ASN A 124 2.38 -2.56 6.55
CA ASN A 124 2.88 -3.76 5.92
C ASN A 124 3.86 -4.48 6.88
N PRO A 125 3.41 -5.45 7.68
CA PRO A 125 4.23 -6.12 8.68
C PRO A 125 5.52 -6.76 8.15
N LEU A 126 5.52 -7.16 6.87
CA LEU A 126 6.69 -7.77 6.22
C LEU A 126 7.63 -6.74 5.57
N SER A 127 7.39 -5.45 5.79
CA SER A 127 8.20 -4.40 5.17
C SER A 127 9.65 -4.42 5.64
N LEU A 128 10.57 -4.39 4.68
CA LEU A 128 12.01 -4.18 4.89
C LEU A 128 12.37 -2.69 5.04
N MET A 129 11.43 -1.79 4.73
CA MET A 129 11.64 -0.35 4.83
C MET A 129 11.97 0.04 6.27
N PRO A 130 12.98 0.88 6.51
CA PRO A 130 13.29 1.38 7.85
C PRO A 130 12.21 2.34 8.36
N SER A 131 12.15 2.52 9.69
CA SER A 131 11.33 3.57 10.32
C SER A 131 11.94 4.95 10.04
N TRP A 132 11.07 5.92 9.74
CA TRP A 132 11.42 7.31 9.49
C TRP A 132 10.90 8.25 10.60
N GLU A 133 10.49 7.70 11.73
CA GLU A 133 9.97 8.46 12.88
C GLU A 133 10.92 9.57 13.33
N PHE A 134 12.25 9.37 13.21
CA PHE A 134 13.27 10.35 13.55
C PHE A 134 13.20 11.65 12.74
N LEU A 135 12.51 11.67 11.60
CA LEU A 135 12.29 12.89 10.81
C LEU A 135 11.40 13.89 11.54
N GLY A 136 10.55 13.44 12.46
CA GLY A 136 9.56 14.23 13.15
C GLY A 136 8.36 14.63 12.28
N GLU A 137 7.30 15.05 12.93
CA GLU A 137 5.98 15.25 12.32
C GLU A 137 6.00 16.16 11.07
N LYS A 138 6.63 17.34 11.20
CA LYS A 138 6.70 18.32 10.10
C LYS A 138 7.30 17.75 8.81
N LYS A 139 8.41 17.01 8.93
CA LYS A 139 9.07 16.41 7.75
C LYS A 139 8.28 15.22 7.20
N ILE A 140 7.64 14.45 8.06
CA ILE A 140 6.73 13.37 7.64
C ILE A 140 5.55 13.93 6.85
N GLU A 141 4.98 15.07 7.29
CA GLU A 141 3.92 15.76 6.53
C GLU A 141 4.39 16.30 5.17
N GLN A 142 5.61 16.82 5.11
CA GLN A 142 6.20 17.28 3.84
C GLN A 142 6.43 16.09 2.88
N LEU A 143 6.99 15.00 3.40
CA LEU A 143 7.20 13.78 2.63
C LEU A 143 5.85 13.18 2.15
N THR A 144 4.82 13.18 2.99
CA THR A 144 3.46 12.78 2.62
C THR A 144 2.91 13.65 1.49
N ALA A 145 3.09 14.97 1.57
CA ALA A 145 2.65 15.87 0.50
C ALA A 145 3.35 15.56 -0.84
N TYR A 146 4.64 15.25 -0.80
CA TYR A 146 5.36 14.81 -1.99
C TYR A 146 4.81 13.48 -2.55
N MET A 147 4.51 12.49 -1.70
CA MET A 147 3.87 11.25 -2.15
C MET A 147 2.53 11.51 -2.83
N GLN A 148 1.72 12.41 -2.27
CA GLN A 148 0.42 12.77 -2.86
C GLN A 148 0.54 13.53 -4.19
N HIS A 149 1.66 14.17 -4.46
CA HIS A 149 1.93 14.82 -5.75
C HIS A 149 2.32 13.83 -6.84
N LEU A 150 2.90 12.67 -6.49
CA LEU A 150 3.38 11.68 -7.45
C LEU A 150 2.22 11.10 -8.28
N GLY A 151 2.31 11.26 -9.57
CA GLY A 151 1.23 11.02 -10.56
C GLY A 151 0.60 12.30 -11.12
N TRP A 152 1.01 13.46 -10.62
CA TRP A 152 0.69 14.81 -11.13
C TRP A 152 -0.83 14.99 -11.31
N LYS A 153 -1.32 15.50 -12.44
CA LYS A 153 -2.78 15.65 -12.73
C LYS A 153 -3.60 14.37 -12.56
N MET A 154 -2.98 13.20 -12.72
CA MET A 154 -3.66 11.94 -12.47
C MET A 154 -3.85 11.72 -10.96
N ALA A 155 -2.84 12.08 -10.16
CA ALA A 155 -2.93 12.06 -8.71
C ALA A 155 -3.96 13.05 -8.18
N ASP A 156 -4.03 14.27 -8.70
CA ASP A 156 -4.97 15.31 -8.25
C ASP A 156 -6.42 14.79 -8.17
N LYS A 157 -6.85 14.03 -9.15
CA LYS A 157 -8.20 13.44 -9.17
C LYS A 157 -8.39 12.38 -8.09
N ARG A 158 -7.35 11.55 -7.86
CA ARG A 158 -7.40 10.50 -6.83
C ARG A 158 -7.38 11.11 -5.43
N VAL A 159 -6.48 12.08 -5.20
CA VAL A 159 -6.37 12.82 -3.94
C VAL A 159 -7.67 13.54 -3.61
N ALA A 160 -8.23 14.31 -4.56
CA ALA A 160 -9.51 14.99 -4.37
C ALA A 160 -10.66 14.01 -4.06
N ARG A 161 -10.66 12.83 -4.67
CA ARG A 161 -11.59 11.76 -4.35
C ARG A 161 -11.41 11.25 -2.92
N GLN A 162 -10.16 10.99 -2.49
CA GLN A 162 -9.84 10.54 -1.12
C GLN A 162 -10.30 11.59 -0.09
N GLU A 163 -9.98 12.85 -0.30
CA GLU A 163 -10.40 13.94 0.61
C GLU A 163 -11.92 14.07 0.73
N LYS A 164 -12.63 14.02 -0.40
CA LYS A 164 -14.10 14.05 -0.41
C LYS A 164 -14.71 12.94 0.41
N TRP A 165 -14.20 11.72 0.25
CA TRP A 165 -14.71 10.56 0.97
C TRP A 165 -14.25 10.54 2.43
N LYS A 166 -13.06 11.05 2.74
CA LYS A 166 -12.59 11.23 4.12
C LYS A 166 -13.52 12.13 4.93
N LYS A 167 -13.96 13.25 4.37
CA LYS A 167 -14.94 14.13 5.05
C LYS A 167 -16.19 13.36 5.43
N LYS A 168 -16.75 12.58 4.52
CA LYS A 168 -17.94 11.75 4.78
C LYS A 168 -17.68 10.65 5.81
N ALA A 169 -16.53 9.99 5.75
CA ALA A 169 -16.15 8.97 6.70
C ALA A 169 -16.06 9.53 8.14
N VAL A 170 -15.40 10.68 8.29
CA VAL A 170 -15.27 11.39 9.58
C VAL A 170 -16.64 11.87 10.09
N GLU A 171 -17.48 12.41 9.23
CA GLU A 171 -18.85 12.82 9.59
C GLU A 171 -19.68 11.62 10.09
N ALA A 172 -19.65 10.50 9.36
CA ALA A 172 -20.35 9.28 9.75
C ALA A 172 -19.83 8.72 11.08
N TYR A 173 -18.51 8.70 11.27
CA TYR A 173 -17.87 8.26 12.52
C TYR A 173 -18.30 9.14 13.71
N LYS A 174 -18.26 10.47 13.57
CA LYS A 174 -18.66 11.43 14.61
C LYS A 174 -20.16 11.37 14.94
N ALA A 175 -20.99 11.00 13.99
CA ALA A 175 -22.42 10.81 14.22
C ALA A 175 -22.78 9.56 15.04
N GLY A 176 -21.79 8.69 15.29
CA GLY A 176 -21.91 7.52 16.18
C GLY A 176 -21.81 6.18 15.46
N PRO A 177 -21.76 5.08 16.24
CA PRO A 177 -21.49 3.75 15.68
C PRO A 177 -22.48 3.31 14.60
N ASP A 178 -23.76 3.53 14.80
CA ASP A 178 -24.82 3.12 13.85
C ASP A 178 -24.70 3.87 12.51
N SER A 179 -24.42 5.18 12.57
CA SER A 179 -24.21 6.00 11.39
C SER A 179 -22.96 5.56 10.63
N ASN A 180 -21.88 5.27 11.36
CA ASN A 180 -20.64 4.78 10.75
C ASN A 180 -20.83 3.43 10.06
N ILE A 181 -21.51 2.48 10.71
CA ILE A 181 -21.80 1.15 10.14
C ILE A 181 -22.68 1.31 8.89
N THR A 182 -23.72 2.12 8.96
CA THR A 182 -24.61 2.38 7.81
C THR A 182 -23.82 2.94 6.64
N TRP A 183 -22.98 3.94 6.89
CA TRP A 183 -22.13 4.53 5.86
C TRP A 183 -21.17 3.50 5.24
N LEU A 184 -20.52 2.66 6.06
CA LEU A 184 -19.63 1.60 5.59
C LEU A 184 -20.35 0.57 4.71
N HIS A 185 -21.59 0.21 5.07
CA HIS A 185 -22.40 -0.72 4.27
C HIS A 185 -22.82 -0.12 2.94
N GLU A 186 -23.16 1.17 2.90
CA GLU A 186 -23.55 1.87 1.66
C GLU A 186 -22.40 1.97 0.65
N GLN A 187 -21.13 1.88 1.10
CA GLN A 187 -19.97 1.83 0.20
C GLN A 187 -19.85 0.49 -0.54
N VAL A 188 -20.55 -0.54 -0.10
CA VAL A 188 -20.53 -1.86 -0.71
C VAL A 188 -21.67 -1.98 -1.71
N PRO A 189 -21.41 -2.33 -3.00
CA PRO A 189 -22.47 -2.54 -3.99
C PRO A 189 -23.46 -3.62 -3.53
N GLU A 190 -24.75 -3.45 -3.89
CA GLU A 190 -25.84 -4.30 -3.42
C GLU A 190 -25.59 -5.80 -3.65
N GLN A 191 -25.05 -6.16 -4.81
CA GLN A 191 -24.69 -7.54 -5.15
C GLN A 191 -23.73 -8.19 -4.15
N TRP A 192 -22.82 -7.40 -3.58
CA TRP A 192 -21.88 -7.87 -2.57
C TRP A 192 -22.49 -7.84 -1.18
N ARG A 193 -23.33 -6.87 -0.87
CA ARG A 193 -24.02 -6.79 0.43
C ARG A 193 -24.85 -8.03 0.73
N ASN A 194 -25.41 -8.65 -0.31
CA ASN A 194 -26.25 -9.83 -0.20
C ASN A 194 -25.52 -11.14 -0.52
N MET A 195 -24.21 -11.10 -0.76
CA MET A 195 -23.43 -12.28 -1.12
C MET A 195 -23.06 -13.09 0.12
N PRO A 196 -23.53 -14.35 0.24
CA PRO A 196 -23.07 -15.23 1.31
C PRO A 196 -21.60 -15.61 1.09
N ASN A 197 -20.90 -15.97 2.17
CA ASN A 197 -19.57 -16.52 2.04
C ASN A 197 -19.64 -17.89 1.36
N PRO A 198 -18.94 -18.11 0.23
CA PRO A 198 -18.92 -19.40 -0.47
C PRO A 198 -18.06 -20.45 0.23
N TYR A 199 -17.24 -20.06 1.21
CA TYR A 199 -16.33 -20.96 1.91
C TYR A 199 -16.76 -21.14 3.35
N PRO A 200 -16.90 -22.39 3.84
CA PRO A 200 -17.28 -22.66 5.21
C PRO A 200 -16.17 -22.21 6.19
N ALA A 201 -16.55 -21.72 7.36
CA ALA A 201 -15.63 -21.35 8.42
C ALA A 201 -15.15 -22.58 9.20
N THR A 202 -14.40 -23.46 8.54
CA THR A 202 -13.76 -24.60 9.19
C THR A 202 -12.62 -24.12 10.11
N GLU A 203 -12.17 -24.98 11.03
CA GLU A 203 -11.00 -24.70 11.88
C GLU A 203 -9.80 -24.26 11.06
N ALA A 204 -9.51 -24.99 10.00
CA ALA A 204 -8.39 -24.68 9.10
C ALA A 204 -8.57 -23.32 8.41
N ALA A 205 -9.79 -22.97 7.97
CA ALA A 205 -10.08 -21.67 7.37
C ALA A 205 -9.93 -20.54 8.41
N LEU A 206 -10.42 -20.74 9.63
CA LEU A 206 -10.27 -19.77 10.72
C LEU A 206 -8.81 -19.60 11.16
N ALA A 207 -8.03 -20.68 11.18
CA ALA A 207 -6.60 -20.63 11.45
C ALA A 207 -5.85 -19.82 10.39
N ARG A 208 -6.10 -20.06 9.09
CA ARG A 208 -5.54 -19.26 7.99
C ARG A 208 -5.99 -17.79 8.09
N GLY A 209 -7.28 -17.56 8.35
CA GLY A 209 -7.85 -16.23 8.51
C GLY A 209 -7.20 -15.43 9.66
N ARG A 210 -6.96 -16.07 10.80
CA ARG A 210 -6.23 -15.47 11.92
C ARG A 210 -4.81 -15.10 11.52
N ASN A 211 -4.07 -16.01 10.87
CA ASN A 211 -2.71 -15.73 10.42
C ASN A 211 -2.68 -14.48 9.50
N ILE A 212 -3.63 -14.39 8.57
CA ILE A 212 -3.77 -13.21 7.71
C ILE A 212 -4.08 -11.96 8.54
N TYR A 213 -5.00 -12.06 9.51
CA TYR A 213 -5.34 -10.95 10.39
C TYR A 213 -4.13 -10.44 11.18
N GLU A 214 -3.37 -11.33 11.78
CA GLU A 214 -2.17 -11.00 12.56
C GLU A 214 -1.09 -10.33 11.70
N ASN A 215 -0.96 -10.75 10.43
CA ASN A 215 0.03 -10.20 9.52
C ASN A 215 -0.40 -8.92 8.80
N PHE A 216 -1.69 -8.67 8.57
CA PHE A 216 -2.13 -7.56 7.73
C PHE A 216 -3.12 -6.60 8.40
N CYS A 217 -3.82 -7.01 9.46
CA CYS A 217 -4.94 -6.27 10.01
C CYS A 217 -4.71 -5.79 11.46
N LEU A 218 -3.95 -6.58 12.24
CA LEU A 218 -3.76 -6.40 13.68
C LEU A 218 -3.24 -5.01 14.06
N ASN A 219 -2.29 -4.47 13.29
CA ASN A 219 -1.67 -3.18 13.62
C ASN A 219 -2.64 -1.99 13.55
N CYS A 220 -3.71 -2.10 12.77
CA CYS A 220 -4.78 -1.11 12.69
C CYS A 220 -5.96 -1.51 13.58
N HIS A 221 -6.45 -2.76 13.47
CA HIS A 221 -7.68 -3.20 14.12
C HIS A 221 -7.51 -3.75 15.54
N GLY A 222 -6.27 -3.92 16.03
CA GLY A 222 -5.97 -4.42 17.38
C GLY A 222 -6.08 -5.93 17.52
N PRO A 223 -5.46 -6.51 18.56
CA PRO A 223 -5.43 -7.96 18.78
C PRO A 223 -6.79 -8.54 19.14
N VAL A 224 -7.70 -7.72 19.65
CA VAL A 224 -9.07 -8.10 20.03
C VAL A 224 -10.13 -7.53 19.09
N GLY A 225 -9.71 -6.92 17.97
CA GLY A 225 -10.63 -6.36 16.97
C GLY A 225 -11.35 -5.09 17.42
N ASP A 226 -10.82 -4.37 18.39
CA ASP A 226 -11.39 -3.17 19.00
C ASP A 226 -11.05 -1.86 18.27
N GLY A 227 -10.28 -1.94 17.20
CA GLY A 227 -9.84 -0.77 16.43
C GLY A 227 -8.69 0.00 17.08
N GLN A 228 -8.03 -0.55 18.12
CA GLN A 228 -6.97 0.11 18.87
C GLN A 228 -5.57 -0.48 18.60
N GLY A 229 -5.30 -0.85 17.36
CA GLY A 229 -3.97 -1.26 16.94
C GLY A 229 -2.96 -0.10 17.02
N LYS A 230 -1.68 -0.44 16.96
CA LYS A 230 -0.58 0.56 17.10
C LYS A 230 -0.64 1.68 16.06
N ALA A 231 -1.15 1.40 14.87
CA ALA A 231 -1.31 2.38 13.79
C ALA A 231 -2.55 3.26 13.95
N ALA A 232 -3.55 2.84 14.73
CA ALA A 232 -4.86 3.51 14.83
C ALA A 232 -4.75 4.97 15.30
N GLN A 233 -3.76 5.29 16.14
CA GLN A 233 -3.53 6.64 16.65
C GLN A 233 -3.19 7.68 15.55
N TYR A 234 -2.81 7.23 14.37
CA TYR A 234 -2.46 8.09 13.23
C TYR A 234 -3.61 8.24 12.23
N MET A 235 -4.77 7.63 12.49
CA MET A 235 -5.88 7.50 11.53
C MET A 235 -7.12 8.29 11.98
N ASP A 236 -7.70 9.03 11.05
CA ASP A 236 -8.95 9.74 11.22
C ASP A 236 -9.85 9.51 9.97
N PRO A 237 -10.98 8.79 10.10
CA PRO A 237 -11.48 8.14 11.32
C PRO A 237 -10.61 6.94 11.74
N PRO A 238 -10.65 6.56 13.01
CA PRO A 238 -9.95 5.37 13.48
C PRO A 238 -10.54 4.09 12.87
N PRO A 239 -9.79 2.97 12.89
CA PRO A 239 -10.27 1.70 12.40
C PRO A 239 -11.56 1.24 13.10
N LEU A 240 -12.43 0.57 12.34
CA LEU A 240 -13.68 0.04 12.89
C LEU A 240 -13.41 -0.91 14.05
N ASN A 241 -14.15 -0.70 15.13
CA ASN A 241 -14.23 -1.63 16.25
C ASN A 241 -15.23 -2.75 15.90
N PHE A 242 -14.73 -3.94 15.56
CA PHE A 242 -15.57 -5.08 15.21
C PHE A 242 -16.44 -5.58 16.36
N THR A 243 -16.01 -5.39 17.62
CA THR A 243 -16.77 -5.86 18.78
C THR A 243 -18.09 -5.11 18.97
N THR A 244 -18.21 -3.90 18.39
CA THR A 244 -19.47 -3.12 18.43
C THR A 244 -20.51 -3.63 17.45
N LEU A 245 -20.10 -4.38 16.40
CA LEU A 245 -21.00 -4.92 15.39
C LEU A 245 -21.98 -5.94 15.97
N LYS A 246 -21.65 -6.61 17.09
CA LYS A 246 -22.52 -7.57 17.78
C LYS A 246 -23.91 -7.01 18.11
N ARG A 247 -24.03 -5.71 18.37
CA ARG A 247 -25.29 -5.06 18.76
C ARG A 247 -26.24 -4.85 17.59
N ASN A 248 -25.67 -4.61 16.39
CA ASN A 248 -26.44 -4.14 15.24
C ASN A 248 -26.71 -5.23 14.21
N LEU A 249 -25.87 -6.28 14.19
CA LEU A 249 -25.94 -7.37 13.20
C LEU A 249 -26.47 -8.68 13.80
N ALA A 250 -26.76 -8.75 15.09
CA ALA A 250 -27.28 -9.97 15.73
C ALA A 250 -28.66 -10.43 15.21
N GLN A 251 -29.34 -9.59 14.45
CA GLN A 251 -30.65 -9.88 13.81
C GLN A 251 -30.53 -10.20 12.32
N ASP A 252 -29.40 -9.88 11.69
CA ASP A 252 -29.19 -10.08 10.27
C ASP A 252 -28.27 -11.27 10.02
N LYS A 253 -28.56 -12.01 8.96
CA LYS A 253 -27.70 -13.10 8.51
C LYS A 253 -26.31 -12.55 8.17
N TYR A 254 -25.27 -13.25 8.60
CA TYR A 254 -23.91 -12.92 8.17
C TYR A 254 -23.81 -12.89 6.65
N ILE A 255 -23.43 -11.73 6.15
CA ILE A 255 -23.26 -11.50 4.73
C ILE A 255 -21.77 -11.24 4.50
N GLY A 256 -21.01 -12.33 4.32
CA GLY A 256 -19.56 -12.28 4.18
C GLY A 256 -19.07 -11.37 3.05
N GLY A 257 -19.89 -11.14 2.05
CA GLY A 257 -19.59 -10.27 0.92
C GLY A 257 -19.26 -8.83 1.31
N ILE A 258 -19.77 -8.31 2.43
CA ILE A 258 -19.45 -6.98 2.92
C ILE A 258 -17.97 -6.91 3.31
N PHE A 259 -17.53 -7.78 4.20
CA PHE A 259 -16.13 -7.83 4.63
C PHE A 259 -15.20 -8.15 3.46
N TYR A 260 -15.59 -9.14 2.65
CA TYR A 260 -14.80 -9.49 1.46
C TYR A 260 -14.59 -8.29 0.54
N TYR A 261 -15.65 -7.56 0.20
CA TYR A 261 -15.56 -6.39 -0.69
C TYR A 261 -14.68 -5.28 -0.10
N GLN A 262 -14.86 -4.98 1.20
CA GLN A 262 -14.09 -3.94 1.89
C GLN A 262 -12.61 -4.31 2.01
N ILE A 263 -12.28 -5.57 2.29
CA ILE A 263 -10.88 -6.03 2.34
C ILE A 263 -10.28 -6.02 0.93
N MET A 264 -11.01 -6.53 -0.06
CA MET A 264 -10.54 -6.59 -1.45
C MET A 264 -10.22 -5.21 -2.01
N ASN A 265 -11.11 -4.22 -1.79
CA ASN A 265 -11.05 -2.91 -2.46
C ASN A 265 -10.58 -1.77 -1.56
N GLY A 266 -10.43 -2.00 -0.25
CA GLY A 266 -10.25 -0.91 0.71
C GLY A 266 -11.52 -0.07 0.89
N ILE A 267 -11.40 0.99 1.67
CA ILE A 267 -12.49 1.93 1.94
C ILE A 267 -12.01 3.33 1.58
N THR A 268 -12.46 3.85 0.45
CA THR A 268 -12.05 5.17 -0.06
C THR A 268 -12.26 6.27 0.99
N GLY A 269 -11.26 7.10 1.21
CA GLY A 269 -11.29 8.18 2.19
C GLY A 269 -10.88 7.76 3.60
N THR A 270 -10.58 6.50 3.83
CA THR A 270 -10.00 6.00 5.09
C THR A 270 -8.60 5.43 4.86
N ALA A 271 -7.89 5.15 5.94
CA ALA A 271 -6.59 4.50 5.87
C ALA A 271 -6.66 2.98 5.58
N MET A 272 -7.86 2.39 5.43
CA MET A 272 -8.04 0.99 5.05
C MET A 272 -7.65 0.76 3.60
N PRO A 273 -6.51 0.13 3.31
CA PRO A 273 -6.03 -0.08 1.94
C PRO A 273 -6.75 -1.27 1.29
N TYR A 274 -6.56 -1.43 -0.02
CA TYR A 274 -7.02 -2.62 -0.73
C TYR A 274 -5.99 -3.76 -0.61
N PHE A 275 -6.49 -5.00 -0.52
CA PHE A 275 -5.64 -6.19 -0.41
C PHE A 275 -5.68 -7.11 -1.65
N LYS A 276 -6.44 -6.78 -2.67
CA LYS A 276 -6.58 -7.60 -3.90
C LYS A 276 -5.30 -7.89 -4.67
N ARG A 277 -4.23 -7.09 -4.44
CA ARG A 277 -2.91 -7.33 -5.05
C ARG A 277 -1.99 -8.20 -4.16
N GLN A 278 -2.35 -8.38 -2.89
CA GLN A 278 -1.53 -9.07 -1.89
C GLN A 278 -2.15 -10.40 -1.47
N LEU A 279 -3.48 -10.47 -1.45
CA LEU A 279 -4.23 -11.63 -1.01
C LEU A 279 -5.09 -12.19 -2.15
N GLU A 280 -5.03 -13.50 -2.33
CA GLU A 280 -5.93 -14.23 -3.20
C GLU A 280 -7.35 -14.24 -2.63
N SER A 281 -8.34 -14.44 -3.51
CA SER A 281 -9.77 -14.42 -3.14
C SER A 281 -10.11 -15.33 -1.96
N GLU A 282 -9.61 -16.57 -1.96
CA GLU A 282 -9.85 -17.53 -0.87
C GLU A 282 -9.31 -17.01 0.48
N LYS A 283 -8.13 -16.41 0.48
CA LYS A 283 -7.51 -15.82 1.67
C LYS A 283 -8.31 -14.64 2.23
N ILE A 284 -8.89 -13.83 1.34
CA ILE A 284 -9.79 -12.74 1.76
C ILE A 284 -11.04 -13.31 2.43
N TRP A 285 -11.60 -14.41 1.92
CA TRP A 285 -12.72 -15.09 2.55
C TRP A 285 -12.35 -15.72 3.89
N ASP A 286 -11.17 -16.32 4.02
CA ASP A 286 -10.67 -16.88 5.28
C ASP A 286 -10.59 -15.81 6.37
N VAL A 287 -9.99 -14.64 6.08
CA VAL A 287 -9.90 -13.54 7.07
C VAL A 287 -11.27 -12.93 7.34
N SER A 288 -12.17 -12.87 6.36
CA SER A 288 -13.56 -12.43 6.56
C SER A 288 -14.29 -13.36 7.55
N ASN A 289 -14.13 -14.68 7.40
CA ASN A 289 -14.64 -15.67 8.33
C ASN A 289 -14.06 -15.49 9.73
N PHE A 290 -12.75 -15.31 9.82
CA PHE A 290 -12.09 -15.10 11.11
C PHE A 290 -12.64 -13.88 11.85
N VAL A 291 -12.72 -12.72 11.18
CA VAL A 291 -13.27 -11.49 11.77
C VAL A 291 -14.72 -11.69 12.22
N ALA A 292 -15.53 -12.30 11.37
CA ALA A 292 -16.95 -12.53 11.63
C ALA A 292 -17.17 -13.45 12.84
N VAL A 293 -16.46 -14.56 12.92
CA VAL A 293 -16.61 -15.55 14.01
C VAL A 293 -15.96 -15.03 15.29
N TRP A 294 -14.72 -14.54 15.19
CA TRP A 294 -13.91 -14.26 16.37
C TRP A 294 -14.28 -12.95 17.07
N PHE A 295 -14.50 -11.91 16.30
CA PHE A 295 -14.76 -10.59 16.86
C PHE A 295 -16.24 -10.19 16.85
N VAL A 296 -16.97 -10.54 15.81
CA VAL A 296 -18.39 -10.21 15.69
C VAL A 296 -19.28 -11.25 16.36
N GLY A 297 -18.83 -12.51 16.43
CA GLY A 297 -19.55 -13.60 17.09
C GLY A 297 -20.71 -14.13 16.26
N TYR A 298 -20.55 -14.18 14.93
CA TYR A 298 -21.54 -14.76 14.04
C TYR A 298 -21.67 -16.27 14.20
N THR A 299 -22.93 -16.73 14.20
CA THR A 299 -23.32 -18.14 14.21
C THR A 299 -24.25 -18.40 13.04
N ASP A 300 -23.73 -18.41 11.83
CA ASP A 300 -24.50 -18.78 10.62
C ASP A 300 -24.39 -20.31 10.38
N ALA A 301 -25.33 -20.87 9.59
CA ALA A 301 -25.31 -22.26 9.16
C ALA A 301 -24.03 -22.67 8.42
N ASN A 302 -23.30 -21.71 7.84
CA ASN A 302 -21.99 -21.91 7.20
C ASN A 302 -20.80 -21.69 8.14
N ILE A 303 -21.05 -21.25 9.38
CA ILE A 303 -20.05 -20.99 10.40
C ILE A 303 -20.45 -21.89 11.58
N GLU A 304 -19.65 -22.91 11.87
CA GLU A 304 -19.88 -23.69 13.09
C GLU A 304 -19.85 -22.78 14.30
N PRO A 305 -20.90 -22.83 15.16
CA PRO A 305 -20.99 -21.96 16.32
C PRO A 305 -19.85 -22.29 17.28
N ARG A 306 -18.85 -21.47 17.30
CA ARG A 306 -17.82 -21.47 18.32
C ARG A 306 -17.95 -20.18 19.09
N GLY A 307 -18.30 -20.28 20.35
CA GLY A 307 -18.04 -19.22 21.30
C GLY A 307 -16.57 -18.83 21.20
N ILE A 308 -16.26 -17.56 21.44
CA ILE A 308 -14.87 -17.09 21.55
C ILE A 308 -14.26 -17.87 22.73
N ASP A 309 -13.69 -19.02 22.44
CA ASP A 309 -12.86 -19.72 23.40
C ASP A 309 -11.48 -19.06 23.36
N ALA A 310 -11.23 -18.21 24.35
CA ALA A 310 -9.94 -17.53 24.50
C ALA A 310 -8.78 -18.51 24.73
N SER A 311 -9.08 -19.79 24.98
CA SER A 311 -8.10 -20.85 25.19
C SER A 311 -7.71 -21.59 23.93
N TYR A 312 -8.39 -21.32 22.78
CA TYR A 312 -8.05 -21.94 21.51
C TYR A 312 -6.78 -21.31 20.94
N GLU A 313 -5.66 -21.98 21.12
CA GLU A 313 -4.39 -21.69 20.41
C GLU A 313 -4.25 -22.67 19.23
N PRO A 314 -4.59 -22.28 18.00
CA PRO A 314 -4.31 -23.11 16.85
C PRO A 314 -2.80 -23.28 16.66
N GLU A 315 -2.37 -24.43 16.19
CA GLU A 315 -1.01 -24.60 15.69
C GLU A 315 -0.81 -23.73 14.43
N TRP A 316 -0.02 -22.68 14.58
CA TRP A 316 0.19 -21.69 13.53
C TRP A 316 1.35 -22.10 12.65
N GLU A 317 1.07 -22.49 11.43
CA GLU A 317 2.05 -22.43 10.35
C GLU A 317 1.87 -21.08 9.64
N ASN A 318 2.82 -20.16 9.78
CA ASN A 318 2.81 -18.93 9.03
C ASN A 318 3.35 -19.20 7.61
N PRO A 319 2.48 -19.28 6.58
CA PRO A 319 2.93 -19.61 5.23
C PRO A 319 3.80 -18.52 4.59
N TYR A 320 3.95 -17.36 5.24
CA TYR A 320 4.73 -16.23 4.76
C TYR A 320 6.07 -16.05 5.48
N LEU A 321 6.29 -16.75 6.59
CA LEU A 321 7.57 -16.71 7.33
C LEU A 321 8.47 -17.91 7.04
N GLU A 322 7.99 -18.90 6.31
CA GLU A 322 8.81 -20.03 5.90
C GLU A 322 9.61 -19.69 4.64
N ASP A 323 10.93 -19.76 4.75
CA ASP A 323 11.82 -19.79 3.60
C ASP A 323 11.34 -20.90 2.63
N PRO A 324 11.17 -20.61 1.31
CA PRO A 324 10.80 -21.62 0.32
C PRO A 324 11.69 -22.86 0.30
N GLN A 325 12.91 -22.80 0.84
CA GLN A 325 13.80 -23.94 1.01
C GLN A 325 13.41 -24.83 2.19
N THR A 326 13.02 -24.24 3.32
CA THR A 326 12.52 -24.98 4.49
C THR A 326 11.19 -25.68 4.20
N MET A 327 10.30 -25.08 3.37
CA MET A 327 9.07 -25.73 2.95
C MET A 327 9.30 -27.00 2.11
N LYS A 328 10.37 -27.06 1.30
CA LYS A 328 10.71 -28.26 0.53
C LYS A 328 11.21 -29.39 1.45
N GLU A 329 12.09 -29.07 2.37
CA GLU A 329 12.64 -30.03 3.32
C GLU A 329 11.59 -30.62 4.26
N THR A 330 10.64 -29.80 4.72
CA THR A 330 9.54 -30.26 5.58
C THR A 330 8.55 -31.17 4.83
N LYS A 331 8.28 -30.87 3.55
CA LYS A 331 7.43 -31.71 2.69
C LYS A 331 8.11 -33.04 2.31
N GLU A 332 9.42 -33.04 2.12
CA GLU A 332 10.18 -34.27 1.85
C GLU A 332 10.24 -35.18 3.07
N LYS A 333 10.51 -34.63 4.28
CA LYS A 333 10.49 -35.39 5.55
C LYS A 333 9.11 -35.96 5.89
N LYS A 334 8.01 -35.27 5.58
CA LYS A 334 6.66 -35.84 5.74
C LYS A 334 6.34 -36.95 4.74
N LYS A 335 7.00 -37.03 3.60
CA LYS A 335 6.84 -38.11 2.62
C LYS A 335 7.69 -39.33 2.93
N GLU A 336 8.81 -39.17 3.63
CA GLU A 336 9.70 -40.26 4.04
C GLU A 336 9.26 -40.92 5.37
N GLY A 337 8.34 -40.29 6.12
CA GLY A 337 7.79 -40.80 7.38
C GLY A 337 6.41 -41.50 7.26
N GLN A 338 5.91 -41.71 6.02
CA GLN A 338 4.74 -42.52 5.71
C GLN A 338 5.16 -43.74 4.88
#